data_394c653d910b2a6b650a5bc30fbd536d
#
_entry.id   394c653d910b2a6b650a5bc30fbd536d
#
_cell.length_a   1.000
_cell.length_b   1.000
_cell.length_c   1.000
_cell.angle_alpha   90.00
_cell.angle_beta   90.00
_cell.angle_gamma   90.00
#
_symmetry.space_group_name_H-M   'P 1'
#
loop_
_entity.id
_entity.type
_entity.pdbx_description
1 polymer ?
#
loop_
_entity_poly.entity_id
_entity_poly.type
_entity_poly.pdbx_seq_one_letter_code
_entity_poly.pdbx_strand_id
1 'polypeptide(L)' 'MFMLIATLCLQLSPTDADCRVTVQGVYADRDVCRDRMEGQHAALLTLAEDIGARVLFLSVRCERGKDA' A
#
# COMPACT_ATOMS: atom_id res chain seq x y z
N MET A 1 -12.88 2.60 13.41
CA MET A 1 -12.09 1.61 12.64
C MET A 1 -11.31 2.33 11.56
N PHE A 2 -10.06 1.96 11.36
CA PHE A 2 -9.18 2.57 10.37
C PHE A 2 -8.61 1.51 9.44
N MET A 3 -8.61 1.82 8.15
CA MET A 3 -8.06 0.93 7.14
C MET A 3 -6.71 1.46 6.65
N LEU A 4 -5.73 0.59 6.61
CA LEU A 4 -4.44 0.88 6.00
C LEU A 4 -4.54 0.53 4.52
N ILE A 5 -4.52 1.55 3.67
CA ILE A 5 -4.75 1.40 2.23
C ILE A 5 -3.48 1.76 1.48
N ALA A 6 -3.09 0.89 0.57
CA ALA A 6 -1.95 1.12 -0.30
C ALA A 6 -2.40 1.27 -1.75
N THR A 7 -1.84 2.26 -2.43
CA THR A 7 -1.96 2.42 -3.88
C THR A 7 -0.59 2.16 -4.47
N LEU A 8 -0.49 1.17 -5.34
CA LEU A 8 0.77 0.75 -5.93
C LEU A 8 0.63 0.67 -7.44
N CYS A 9 1.47 1.42 -8.13
CA CYS A 9 1.57 1.36 -9.59
C CYS A 9 2.93 0.79 -9.96
N LEU A 10 2.93 -0.30 -10.70
CA LEU A 10 4.13 -1.01 -11.13
C LEU A 10 4.23 -1.04 -12.64
N GLN A 11 5.46 -0.98 -13.14
CA GLN A 11 5.77 -1.24 -14.53
C GLN A 11 6.49 -2.59 -14.61
N LEU A 12 5.85 -3.57 -15.25
CA LEU A 12 6.38 -4.92 -15.41
C LEU A 12 7.17 -5.07 -16.70
N SER A 13 6.82 -4.27 -17.72
CA SER A 13 7.53 -4.24 -19.00
C SER A 13 7.40 -2.84 -19.59
N PRO A 14 8.15 -2.49 -20.66
CA PRO A 14 8.05 -1.15 -21.26
C PRO A 14 6.66 -0.76 -21.72
N THR A 15 5.78 -1.73 -21.96
CA THR A 15 4.43 -1.49 -22.46
C THR A 15 3.34 -1.90 -21.48
N ASP A 16 3.72 -2.42 -20.29
CA ASP A 16 2.76 -2.96 -19.35
C ASP A 16 2.93 -2.32 -17.97
N ALA A 17 1.96 -1.51 -17.59
CA ALA A 17 1.91 -0.88 -16.28
C ALA A 17 0.53 -1.12 -15.66
N ASP A 18 0.49 -1.33 -14.35
CA ASP A 18 -0.74 -1.63 -13.63
C ASP A 18 -0.73 -0.90 -12.28
N CYS A 19 -1.89 -0.38 -11.91
CA CYS A 19 -2.10 0.26 -10.61
C CYS A 19 -3.15 -0.50 -9.83
N ARG A 20 -2.89 -0.72 -8.55
CA ARG A 20 -3.84 -1.39 -7.66
C ARG A 20 -3.96 -0.66 -6.34
N VAL A 21 -5.18 -0.66 -5.81
CA VAL A 21 -5.48 -0.16 -4.48
C VAL A 21 -5.91 -1.35 -3.64
N THR A 22 -5.20 -1.57 -2.53
CA THR A 22 -5.45 -2.72 -1.68
C THR A 22 -5.55 -2.29 -0.22
N VAL A 23 -6.37 -2.99 0.55
CA VAL A 23 -6.44 -2.84 2.01
C VAL A 23 -5.39 -3.76 2.61
N GLN A 24 -4.41 -3.17 3.29
CA GLN A 24 -3.30 -3.90 3.89
C GLN A 24 -3.58 -4.36 5.32
N GLY A 25 -4.52 -3.70 5.99
CA GLY A 25 -4.90 -4.06 7.34
C GLY A 25 -6.05 -3.21 7.84
N VAL A 26 -6.65 -3.65 8.93
CA VAL A 26 -7.75 -2.95 9.60
C VAL A 26 -7.40 -2.83 11.07
N TYR A 27 -7.49 -1.64 11.63
CA TYR A 27 -7.10 -1.35 13.00
C TYR A 27 -8.19 -0.54 13.70
N ALA A 28 -8.39 -0.83 14.98
CA ALA A 28 -9.37 -0.10 15.78
C ALA A 28 -8.88 1.31 16.13
N ASP A 29 -7.55 1.48 16.22
CA ASP A 29 -6.91 2.71 16.66
C ASP A 29 -6.16 3.36 15.52
N ARG A 30 -6.37 4.67 15.34
CA ARG A 30 -5.69 5.46 14.31
C ARG A 30 -4.16 5.44 14.49
N ASP A 31 -3.69 5.55 15.72
CA ASP A 31 -2.25 5.59 15.99
C ASP A 31 -1.58 4.27 15.62
N VAL A 32 -2.23 3.16 15.89
CA VAL A 32 -1.72 1.84 15.49
C VAL A 32 -1.66 1.73 13.96
N CYS A 33 -2.70 2.20 13.27
CA CYS A 33 -2.71 2.22 11.80
C CYS A 33 -1.55 3.05 11.25
N ARG A 34 -1.32 4.24 11.81
CA ARG A 34 -0.23 5.12 11.36
C ARG A 34 1.14 4.52 11.62
N ASP A 35 1.33 3.82 12.73
CA ASP A 35 2.59 3.16 13.03
C ASP A 35 2.95 2.07 12.03
N ARG A 36 1.93 1.50 11.37
CA ARG A 36 2.13 0.45 10.38
C ARG A 36 2.43 0.97 8.98
N MET A 37 2.21 2.25 8.72
CA MET A 37 2.35 2.83 7.38
C MET A 37 3.76 2.67 6.84
N GLU A 38 4.77 3.00 7.63
CA GLU A 38 6.16 2.94 7.21
C GLU A 38 6.60 1.51 6.88
N GLY A 39 6.24 0.57 7.75
CA GLY A 39 6.55 -0.84 7.53
C GLY A 39 5.90 -1.40 6.28
N GLN A 40 4.66 -1.04 6.02
CA GLN A 40 3.96 -1.49 4.81
C GLN A 40 4.55 -0.86 3.55
N HIS A 41 4.93 0.41 3.61
CA HIS A 41 5.60 1.08 2.50
C HIS A 41 6.89 0.34 2.15
N ALA A 42 7.72 0.05 3.14
CA ALA A 42 8.97 -0.66 2.95
C ALA A 42 8.75 -2.08 2.40
N ALA A 43 7.74 -2.79 2.93
CA ALA A 43 7.43 -4.14 2.49
C ALA A 43 7.01 -4.18 1.02
N LEU A 44 6.22 -3.20 0.57
CA LEU A 44 5.77 -3.12 -0.81
C LEU A 44 6.92 -2.79 -1.76
N LEU A 45 7.86 -1.94 -1.34
CA LEU A 45 9.07 -1.68 -2.13
C LEU A 45 9.91 -2.93 -2.28
N THR A 46 10.10 -3.69 -1.20
CA THR A 46 10.85 -4.95 -1.23
C THR A 46 10.19 -5.96 -2.15
N LEU A 47 8.86 -6.07 -2.09
CA LEU A 47 8.12 -6.97 -2.97
C LEU A 47 8.33 -6.61 -4.45
N ALA A 48 8.27 -5.33 -4.77
CA ALA A 48 8.48 -4.86 -6.14
C ALA A 48 9.90 -5.21 -6.64
N GLU A 49 10.90 -5.03 -5.79
CA GLU A 49 12.28 -5.40 -6.12
C GLU A 49 12.41 -6.91 -6.37
N ASP A 50 11.79 -7.72 -5.52
CA ASP A 50 11.86 -9.19 -5.61
C ASP A 50 11.27 -9.71 -6.92
N ILE A 51 10.20 -9.08 -7.42
CA ILE A 51 9.58 -9.47 -8.69
C ILE A 51 10.20 -8.75 -9.91
N GLY A 52 11.16 -7.86 -9.68
CA GLY A 52 11.82 -7.13 -10.75
C GLY A 52 10.96 -6.04 -11.40
N ALA A 53 9.95 -5.56 -10.70
CA ALA A 53 9.07 -4.52 -11.21
C ALA A 53 9.58 -3.13 -10.83
N ARG A 54 9.34 -2.15 -11.70
CA ARG A 54 9.65 -0.75 -11.43
C ARG A 54 8.47 -0.09 -10.73
N VAL A 55 8.70 0.55 -9.60
CA VAL A 55 7.67 1.30 -8.89
C VAL A 55 7.50 2.66 -9.55
N LEU A 56 6.30 2.90 -10.09
CA LEU A 56 5.93 4.18 -10.68
C LEU A 56 5.29 5.11 -9.66
N PHE A 57 4.53 4.53 -8.74
CA PHE A 57 3.87 5.27 -7.68
C PHE A 57 3.58 4.33 -6.51
N LEU A 58 3.79 4.80 -5.30
CA LEU A 58 3.44 4.08 -4.09
C LEU A 58 2.95 5.08 -3.04
N SER A 59 1.77 4.83 -2.52
CA SER A 59 1.19 5.61 -1.44
C SER A 59 0.57 4.67 -0.42
N VAL A 60 0.83 4.92 0.85
CA VAL A 60 0.20 4.18 1.96
C VAL A 60 -0.46 5.20 2.86
N ARG A 61 -1.73 4.99 3.19
CA ARG A 61 -2.50 5.91 4.01
C ARG A 61 -3.44 5.17 4.94
N CYS A 62 -3.82 5.84 6.03
CA CYS A 62 -4.85 5.38 6.93
C CYS A 62 -6.13 6.15 6.65
N GLU A 63 -7.19 5.44 6.35
CA GLU A 63 -8.51 6.04 6.13
C GLU A 63 -9.50 5.52 7.15
N ARG A 64 -10.37 6.41 7.60
CA ARG A 64 -11.45 6.03 8.48
C ARG A 64 -12.47 5.21 7.71
N GLY A 65 -12.70 3.99 8.18
CA GLY A 65 -13.72 3.13 7.60
C GLY A 65 -15.11 3.64 7.92
N LYS A 66 -16.07 3.27 7.07
CA LYS A 66 -17.47 3.53 7.36
C LYS A 66 -17.90 2.58 8.46
N ASP A 67 -18.29 3.13 9.58
CA ASP A 67 -18.92 2.35 10.62
C ASP A 67 -20.37 2.08 10.23
N ALA A 68 -20.69 0.84 10.26
CA ALA A 68 -22.06 0.46 10.05
C ALA A 68 -22.91 0.92 11.25
#